data_5e5e80679030ea17055813a6af42d43b
#
_entry.id   5e5e80679030ea17055813a6af42d43b
#
_cell.length_a   1.000
_cell.length_b   1.000
_cell.length_c   1.000
_cell.angle_alpha   90.00
_cell.angle_beta   90.00
_cell.angle_gamma   90.00
#
_symmetry.space_group_name_H-M   'P 1'
#
loop_
_entity.id
_entity.type
_entity.pdbx_description
1 polymer ?
#
loop_
_entity_poly.entity_id
_entity_poly.type
_entity_poly.pdbx_seq_one_letter_code
_entity_poly.pdbx_strand_id
1 'polypeptide(L)'
;IGIESIFDLKDITYLGFTSVLLNIFKIRNKINTTVDEILRFNPDILFSVDSPDFTLRVAEKVKKINNNIKTIHYVAPQVWVWRKNRVKRIKKFIDHMLLLFNFEKKYFDQENIKNTFVGHPLIEKKDNAKITLDNLISKDKKIISLFPGSRKSETNVLLPILLDFIKLMNKKNFNYSFVFHATDENREFIINKIKNTILDNIDVVSDENMKDQVLSNSIFAVSKSGTISLQISSANIPSIIIYKLSFINFMIFKLLVNVKFANIINIINNKEVIPELLQKECNAEEIYKTVTYFLKNPNLIEKQLIDCVKTLEGIKSKSSSSGEAALILNNYLIS
;
A
#
# COMPACT_ATOMS: atom_id res chain seq x y z
N ILE A 1 -14.05 -2.61 19.26
CA ILE A 1 -15.53 -2.53 19.15
C ILE A 1 -16.19 -3.84 19.66
N GLY A 2 -15.43 -4.89 20.02
CA GLY A 2 -16.00 -6.13 20.61
C GLY A 2 -16.91 -6.96 19.69
N ILE A 3 -16.84 -6.78 18.38
CA ILE A 3 -17.61 -7.56 17.41
C ILE A 3 -16.75 -8.75 16.97
N GLU A 4 -17.29 -9.95 17.08
CA GLU A 4 -16.62 -11.15 16.59
C GLU A 4 -16.63 -11.21 15.07
N SER A 5 -15.49 -11.61 14.50
CA SER A 5 -15.38 -11.82 13.06
C SER A 5 -16.03 -13.13 12.64
N ILE A 6 -16.74 -13.17 11.53
CA ILE A 6 -17.30 -14.40 10.95
C ILE A 6 -16.18 -15.40 10.61
N PHE A 7 -15.00 -14.91 10.24
CA PHE A 7 -13.77 -15.68 9.97
C PHE A 7 -12.54 -14.78 9.98
N ASP A 8 -11.35 -15.37 10.05
CA ASP A 8 -10.09 -14.61 10.01
C ASP A 8 -9.89 -13.94 8.63
N LEU A 9 -9.44 -12.68 8.62
CA LEU A 9 -9.12 -11.93 7.40
C LEU A 9 -8.08 -12.66 6.54
N LYS A 10 -7.15 -13.40 7.15
CA LYS A 10 -6.15 -14.23 6.45
C LYS A 10 -6.77 -15.25 5.51
N ASP A 11 -7.98 -15.70 5.82
CA ASP A 11 -8.70 -16.71 5.05
C ASP A 11 -9.26 -16.21 3.71
N ILE A 12 -9.27 -14.90 3.48
CA ILE A 12 -9.72 -14.26 2.22
C ILE A 12 -8.62 -13.48 1.53
N THR A 13 -7.45 -13.34 2.16
CA THR A 13 -6.31 -12.57 1.64
C THR A 13 -5.36 -13.48 0.85
N TYR A 14 -5.81 -14.00 -0.27
CA TYR A 14 -4.98 -14.79 -1.17
C TYR A 14 -4.26 -13.90 -2.19
N LEU A 15 -2.98 -14.19 -2.41
CA LEU A 15 -2.12 -13.42 -3.32
C LEU A 15 -1.56 -14.27 -4.44
N GLY A 16 -1.68 -13.69 -5.65
CA GLY A 16 -1.27 -14.34 -6.89
C GLY A 16 -2.38 -15.20 -7.49
N PHE A 17 -2.38 -15.30 -8.81
CA PHE A 17 -3.42 -16.01 -9.58
C PHE A 17 -3.52 -17.49 -9.20
N THR A 18 -2.39 -18.13 -8.90
CA THR A 18 -2.35 -19.57 -8.56
C THR A 18 -2.99 -19.86 -7.20
N SER A 19 -2.72 -19.05 -6.18
CA SER A 19 -3.29 -19.24 -4.84
C SER A 19 -4.79 -18.98 -4.80
N VAL A 20 -5.28 -18.01 -5.57
CA VAL A 20 -6.72 -17.74 -5.72
C VAL A 20 -7.42 -18.90 -6.42
N LEU A 21 -6.84 -19.46 -7.49
CA LEU A 21 -7.40 -20.60 -8.21
C LEU A 21 -7.52 -21.84 -7.32
N LEU A 22 -6.47 -22.16 -6.56
CA LEU A 22 -6.45 -23.32 -5.65
C LEU A 22 -7.48 -23.20 -4.52
N ASN A 23 -7.85 -21.98 -4.11
CA ASN A 23 -8.75 -21.74 -2.99
C ASN A 23 -10.14 -21.20 -3.41
N ILE A 24 -10.47 -21.27 -4.69
CA ILE A 24 -11.71 -20.67 -5.25
C ILE A 24 -12.98 -21.18 -4.56
N PHE A 25 -13.04 -22.47 -4.22
CA PHE A 25 -14.18 -23.06 -3.52
C PHE A 25 -14.30 -22.55 -2.07
N LYS A 26 -13.18 -22.44 -1.36
CA LYS A 26 -13.16 -21.88 0.01
C LYS A 26 -13.61 -20.42 0.00
N ILE A 27 -13.09 -19.61 -0.93
CA ILE A 27 -13.48 -18.20 -1.11
C ILE A 27 -14.98 -18.11 -1.41
N ARG A 28 -15.49 -18.96 -2.30
CA ARG A 28 -16.92 -18.98 -2.66
C ARG A 28 -17.82 -19.32 -1.47
N ASN A 29 -17.43 -20.29 -0.65
CA ASN A 29 -18.17 -20.64 0.57
C ASN A 29 -18.20 -19.48 1.57
N LYS A 30 -17.05 -18.83 1.80
CA LYS A 30 -16.99 -17.66 2.69
C LYS A 30 -17.82 -16.48 2.18
N ILE A 31 -17.85 -16.24 0.85
CA ILE A 31 -18.75 -15.26 0.25
C ILE A 31 -20.21 -15.63 0.55
N ASN A 32 -20.60 -16.89 0.39
CA ASN A 32 -21.97 -17.32 0.67
C ASN A 32 -22.33 -17.13 2.14
N THR A 33 -21.49 -17.62 3.07
CA THR A 33 -21.70 -17.43 4.52
C THR A 33 -21.86 -15.95 4.87
N THR A 34 -21.01 -15.07 4.31
CA THR A 34 -21.11 -13.63 4.56
C THR A 34 -22.43 -13.05 4.03
N VAL A 35 -22.86 -13.48 2.84
CA VAL A 35 -24.15 -13.06 2.25
C VAL A 35 -25.32 -13.51 3.13
N ASP A 36 -25.31 -14.76 3.59
CA ASP A 36 -26.36 -15.32 4.43
C ASP A 36 -26.48 -14.57 5.77
N GLU A 37 -25.34 -14.23 6.40
CA GLU A 37 -25.32 -13.44 7.63
C GLU A 37 -25.83 -12.00 7.40
N ILE A 38 -25.44 -11.34 6.31
CA ILE A 38 -25.95 -10.01 5.98
C ILE A 38 -27.46 -10.03 5.76
N LEU A 39 -27.97 -11.02 5.02
CA LEU A 39 -29.40 -11.13 4.75
C LEU A 39 -30.22 -11.47 6.02
N ARG A 40 -29.63 -12.28 6.92
CA ARG A 40 -30.25 -12.58 8.22
C ARG A 40 -30.32 -11.34 9.11
N PHE A 41 -29.24 -10.54 9.13
CA PHE A 41 -29.18 -9.28 9.88
C PHE A 41 -30.07 -8.20 9.27
N ASN A 42 -30.30 -8.25 7.95
CA ASN A 42 -31.12 -7.32 7.16
C ASN A 42 -30.84 -5.84 7.44
N PRO A 43 -29.60 -5.37 7.19
CA PRO A 43 -29.20 -3.97 7.44
C PRO A 43 -29.81 -3.01 6.42
N ASP A 44 -29.94 -1.74 6.79
CA ASP A 44 -30.26 -0.66 5.84
C ASP A 44 -29.11 -0.39 4.87
N ILE A 45 -27.87 -0.50 5.37
CA ILE A 45 -26.64 -0.22 4.61
C ILE A 45 -25.65 -1.38 4.75
N LEU A 46 -25.17 -1.88 3.62
CA LEU A 46 -23.96 -2.69 3.52
C LEU A 46 -22.78 -1.79 3.22
N PHE A 47 -22.01 -1.45 4.25
CA PHE A 47 -20.75 -0.72 4.10
C PHE A 47 -19.58 -1.70 4.00
N SER A 48 -18.89 -1.71 2.86
CA SER A 48 -17.75 -2.59 2.62
C SER A 48 -16.47 -1.80 2.40
N VAL A 49 -15.35 -2.29 2.95
CA VAL A 49 -14.06 -1.61 2.92
C VAL A 49 -13.01 -2.49 2.27
N ASP A 50 -12.34 -1.99 1.22
CA ASP A 50 -11.24 -2.65 0.51
C ASP A 50 -11.56 -4.10 0.05
N SER A 51 -10.54 -4.91 -0.23
CA SER A 51 -10.67 -6.31 -0.69
C SER A 51 -11.70 -6.52 -1.81
N PRO A 52 -11.65 -5.76 -2.90
CA PRO A 52 -12.74 -5.67 -3.87
C PRO A 52 -13.04 -6.99 -4.60
N ASP A 53 -12.14 -7.96 -4.59
CA ASP A 53 -12.39 -9.29 -5.17
C ASP A 53 -13.27 -10.17 -4.27
N PHE A 54 -13.37 -9.84 -2.99
CA PHE A 54 -14.30 -10.45 -2.03
C PHE A 54 -15.54 -9.59 -1.83
N THR A 55 -15.36 -8.36 -1.36
CA THR A 55 -16.44 -7.46 -0.91
C THR A 55 -17.40 -7.09 -2.02
N LEU A 56 -16.93 -6.83 -3.25
CA LEU A 56 -17.82 -6.54 -4.38
C LEU A 56 -18.64 -7.76 -4.83
N ARG A 57 -18.12 -8.98 -4.64
CA ARG A 57 -18.90 -10.20 -4.91
C ARG A 57 -19.99 -10.43 -3.86
N VAL A 58 -19.72 -10.11 -2.60
CA VAL A 58 -20.72 -10.11 -1.52
C VAL A 58 -21.80 -9.09 -1.84
N ALA A 59 -21.44 -7.83 -2.10
CA ALA A 59 -22.38 -6.76 -2.45
C ALA A 59 -23.27 -7.11 -3.65
N GLU A 60 -22.66 -7.69 -4.73
CA GLU A 60 -23.43 -8.12 -5.90
C GLU A 60 -24.48 -9.19 -5.55
N LYS A 61 -24.13 -10.15 -4.70
CA LYS A 61 -25.09 -11.21 -4.30
C LYS A 61 -26.17 -10.68 -3.39
N VAL A 62 -25.81 -9.88 -2.40
CA VAL A 62 -26.77 -9.24 -1.49
C VAL A 62 -27.77 -8.39 -2.28
N LYS A 63 -27.27 -7.54 -3.20
CA LYS A 63 -28.10 -6.65 -4.02
C LYS A 63 -29.07 -7.39 -4.93
N LYS A 64 -28.66 -8.58 -5.45
CA LYS A 64 -29.55 -9.45 -6.25
C LYS A 64 -30.69 -10.06 -5.47
N ILE A 65 -30.51 -10.33 -4.16
CA ILE A 65 -31.51 -10.97 -3.31
C ILE A 65 -32.39 -9.89 -2.63
N ASN A 66 -31.76 -8.85 -2.09
CA ASN A 66 -32.46 -7.73 -1.46
C ASN A 66 -31.93 -6.39 -2.02
N ASN A 67 -32.69 -5.81 -2.96
CA ASN A 67 -32.32 -4.55 -3.61
C ASN A 67 -32.51 -3.32 -2.70
N ASN A 68 -33.22 -3.45 -1.58
CA ASN A 68 -33.47 -2.35 -0.64
C ASN A 68 -32.21 -1.99 0.15
N ILE A 69 -31.34 -2.97 0.44
CA ILE A 69 -30.08 -2.75 1.14
C ILE A 69 -29.20 -1.82 0.31
N LYS A 70 -28.85 -0.64 0.85
CA LYS A 70 -27.93 0.29 0.22
C LYS A 70 -26.51 -0.24 0.29
N THR A 71 -25.80 -0.24 -0.84
CA THR A 71 -24.44 -0.78 -0.92
C THR A 71 -23.43 0.34 -1.13
N ILE A 72 -22.58 0.58 -0.14
CA ILE A 72 -21.55 1.62 -0.16
C ILE A 72 -20.18 0.95 -0.04
N HIS A 73 -19.28 1.27 -0.94
CA HIS A 73 -17.93 0.67 -0.96
C HIS A 73 -16.86 1.72 -0.79
N TYR A 74 -15.98 1.54 0.19
CA TYR A 74 -14.83 2.39 0.48
C TYR A 74 -13.54 1.70 0.01
N VAL A 75 -12.65 2.45 -0.62
CA VAL A 75 -11.44 2.01 -1.33
C VAL A 75 -11.78 1.37 -2.68
N ALA A 76 -11.92 2.21 -3.69
CA ALA A 76 -12.24 1.78 -5.04
C ALA A 76 -11.23 0.75 -5.59
N PRO A 77 -11.68 -0.24 -6.35
CA PRO A 77 -10.77 -1.14 -7.05
C PRO A 77 -9.92 -0.36 -8.05
N GLN A 78 -8.66 -0.72 -8.19
CA GLN A 78 -7.69 -0.05 -9.08
C GLN A 78 -8.03 -0.27 -10.57
N VAL A 79 -9.18 0.25 -11.03
CA VAL A 79 -9.69 0.08 -12.39
C VAL A 79 -8.83 0.76 -13.45
N TRP A 80 -7.98 1.69 -13.08
CA TRP A 80 -7.01 2.36 -13.96
C TRP A 80 -5.80 1.49 -14.28
N VAL A 81 -5.51 0.49 -13.44
CA VAL A 81 -4.40 -0.44 -13.63
C VAL A 81 -4.81 -1.55 -14.59
N TRP A 82 -5.99 -2.12 -14.38
CA TRP A 82 -6.48 -3.25 -15.15
C TRP A 82 -8.01 -3.39 -15.03
N ARG A 83 -8.65 -4.11 -15.97
CA ARG A 83 -10.11 -4.41 -15.93
C ARG A 83 -11.01 -3.15 -15.96
N LYS A 84 -10.77 -2.20 -16.87
CA LYS A 84 -11.64 -1.03 -17.06
C LYS A 84 -13.14 -1.40 -17.15
N ASN A 85 -13.47 -2.52 -17.81
CA ASN A 85 -14.86 -2.99 -17.92
C ASN A 85 -15.50 -3.42 -16.60
N ARG A 86 -14.72 -3.54 -15.50
CA ARG A 86 -15.23 -3.86 -14.17
C ARG A 86 -16.16 -2.76 -13.65
N VAL A 87 -15.94 -1.50 -14.02
CA VAL A 87 -16.75 -0.36 -13.60
C VAL A 87 -18.20 -0.53 -14.07
N LYS A 88 -18.43 -0.93 -15.32
CA LYS A 88 -19.78 -1.21 -15.85
C LYS A 88 -20.56 -2.25 -15.06
N ARG A 89 -19.85 -3.25 -14.53
CA ARG A 89 -20.45 -4.29 -13.68
C ARG A 89 -20.77 -3.75 -12.28
N ILE A 90 -19.87 -2.96 -11.69
CA ILE A 90 -20.02 -2.36 -10.36
C ILE A 90 -21.26 -1.48 -10.29
N LYS A 91 -21.58 -0.73 -11.33
CA LYS A 91 -22.79 0.09 -11.45
C LYS A 91 -24.09 -0.66 -11.10
N LYS A 92 -24.13 -1.97 -11.35
CA LYS A 92 -25.35 -2.77 -11.16
C LYS A 92 -25.68 -3.09 -9.69
N PHE A 93 -24.70 -2.89 -8.79
CA PHE A 93 -24.83 -3.35 -7.41
C PHE A 93 -24.11 -2.48 -6.37
N ILE A 94 -23.48 -1.37 -6.75
CA ILE A 94 -22.92 -0.39 -5.81
C ILE A 94 -23.68 0.93 -5.99
N ASP A 95 -24.30 1.38 -4.91
CA ASP A 95 -25.06 2.64 -4.87
C ASP A 95 -24.13 3.85 -4.70
N HIS A 96 -23.00 3.71 -3.97
CA HIS A 96 -22.03 4.78 -3.77
C HIS A 96 -20.61 4.24 -3.59
N MET A 97 -19.66 4.83 -4.31
CA MET A 97 -18.24 4.52 -4.23
C MET A 97 -17.49 5.65 -3.50
N LEU A 98 -16.74 5.33 -2.44
CA LEU A 98 -15.91 6.28 -1.71
C LEU A 98 -14.46 6.12 -2.16
N LEU A 99 -13.88 7.19 -2.69
CA LEU A 99 -12.61 7.19 -3.40
C LEU A 99 -11.48 7.73 -2.52
N LEU A 100 -10.31 7.07 -2.58
CA LEU A 100 -9.10 7.54 -1.91
C LEU A 100 -8.36 8.62 -2.69
N PHE A 101 -8.51 8.61 -4.02
CA PHE A 101 -7.79 9.51 -4.92
C PHE A 101 -8.75 10.25 -5.84
N ASN A 102 -8.58 11.57 -5.98
CA ASN A 102 -9.46 12.39 -6.80
C ASN A 102 -9.40 11.99 -8.29
N PHE A 103 -8.26 11.51 -8.79
CA PHE A 103 -8.12 11.07 -10.18
C PHE A 103 -8.98 9.84 -10.54
N GLU A 104 -9.43 9.07 -9.53
CA GLU A 104 -10.30 7.90 -9.72
C GLU A 104 -11.70 8.31 -10.17
N LYS A 105 -12.15 9.50 -9.76
CA LYS A 105 -13.49 10.01 -10.00
C LYS A 105 -13.92 9.89 -11.48
N LYS A 106 -13.06 10.26 -12.42
CA LYS A 106 -13.34 10.19 -13.84
C LYS A 106 -13.79 8.81 -14.36
N TYR A 107 -13.31 7.73 -13.75
CA TYR A 107 -13.66 6.36 -14.17
C TYR A 107 -15.06 5.95 -13.72
N PHE A 108 -15.51 6.48 -12.58
CA PHE A 108 -16.84 6.20 -12.02
C PHE A 108 -17.88 7.17 -12.59
N ASP A 109 -17.53 8.44 -12.82
CA ASP A 109 -18.39 9.44 -13.47
C ASP A 109 -18.76 9.02 -14.90
N GLN A 110 -17.81 8.47 -15.67
CA GLN A 110 -18.06 7.98 -17.04
C GLN A 110 -19.14 6.90 -17.12
N GLU A 111 -19.31 6.13 -16.06
CA GLU A 111 -20.32 5.09 -15.98
C GLU A 111 -21.54 5.52 -15.15
N ASN A 112 -21.65 6.79 -14.74
CA ASN A 112 -22.71 7.33 -13.89
C ASN A 112 -22.87 6.57 -12.57
N ILE A 113 -21.77 6.22 -11.90
CA ILE A 113 -21.76 5.67 -10.55
C ILE A 113 -21.59 6.83 -9.59
N LYS A 114 -22.52 6.97 -8.62
CA LYS A 114 -22.37 7.96 -7.54
C LYS A 114 -21.07 7.69 -6.79
N ASN A 115 -20.22 8.71 -6.71
CA ASN A 115 -18.92 8.59 -6.06
C ASN A 115 -18.53 9.87 -5.35
N THR A 116 -17.76 9.73 -4.27
CA THR A 116 -17.23 10.87 -3.52
C THR A 116 -15.77 10.62 -3.18
N PHE A 117 -14.92 11.61 -3.45
CA PHE A 117 -13.56 11.62 -2.97
C PHE A 117 -13.56 11.96 -1.48
N VAL A 118 -13.08 11.05 -0.65
CA VAL A 118 -13.02 11.17 0.81
C VAL A 118 -11.60 11.34 1.36
N GLY A 119 -10.59 11.28 0.48
CA GLY A 119 -9.18 11.39 0.85
C GLY A 119 -8.56 10.07 1.32
N HIS A 120 -7.26 10.11 1.57
CA HIS A 120 -6.50 8.93 1.95
C HIS A 120 -6.11 8.97 3.45
N PRO A 121 -6.53 7.98 4.28
CA PRO A 121 -6.35 8.04 5.74
C PRO A 121 -4.88 8.05 6.18
N LEU A 122 -3.95 7.51 5.38
CA LEU A 122 -2.50 7.50 5.72
C LEU A 122 -1.84 8.89 5.72
N ILE A 123 -2.48 9.90 5.13
CA ILE A 123 -1.94 11.26 5.08
C ILE A 123 -2.64 12.21 6.06
N GLU A 124 -3.57 11.70 6.82
CA GLU A 124 -4.11 12.44 7.96
C GLU A 124 -3.00 12.61 8.99
N LYS A 125 -2.75 13.86 9.42
CA LYS A 125 -1.71 14.14 10.42
C LYS A 125 -1.95 13.29 11.66
N LYS A 126 -1.05 12.35 11.91
CA LYS A 126 -0.84 11.84 13.26
C LYS A 126 -0.03 12.90 13.98
N ASP A 127 -0.51 13.38 15.12
CA ASP A 127 0.33 14.13 16.07
C ASP A 127 1.40 13.17 16.61
N ASN A 128 2.47 13.03 15.86
CA ASN A 128 3.61 12.25 16.28
C ASN A 128 4.34 13.08 17.36
N ALA A 129 4.08 12.75 18.62
CA ALA A 129 4.95 13.18 19.69
C ALA A 129 6.38 12.78 19.31
N LYS A 130 7.30 13.73 19.27
CA LYS A 130 8.74 13.48 19.09
C LYS A 130 9.23 12.65 20.29
N ILE A 131 9.28 11.34 20.09
CA ILE A 131 9.88 10.44 21.07
C ILE A 131 11.34 10.27 20.65
N THR A 132 12.24 10.48 21.58
CA THR A 132 13.69 10.38 21.34
C THR A 132 14.11 8.93 21.14
N LEU A 133 14.88 8.67 20.10
CA LEU A 133 15.48 7.37 19.75
C LEU A 133 16.68 7.03 20.68
N ASP A 134 16.51 7.10 22.00
CA ASP A 134 17.67 7.12 22.90
C ASP A 134 18.43 5.78 23.02
N ASN A 135 17.94 4.66 22.48
CA ASN A 135 18.55 3.35 22.77
C ASN A 135 18.72 2.37 21.60
N LEU A 136 18.39 2.69 20.35
CA LEU A 136 18.34 1.69 19.27
C LEU A 136 19.35 1.88 18.14
N ILE A 137 19.85 3.07 17.92
CA ILE A 137 20.74 3.35 16.79
C ILE A 137 21.87 4.25 17.31
N SER A 138 23.13 3.94 16.94
CA SER A 138 24.25 4.80 17.31
C SER A 138 23.98 6.21 16.78
N LYS A 139 23.96 7.21 17.68
CA LYS A 139 23.62 8.61 17.42
C LYS A 139 24.44 9.27 16.28
N ASP A 140 25.52 8.62 15.86
CA ASP A 140 26.48 9.16 14.90
C ASP A 140 26.28 8.63 13.45
N LYS A 141 25.36 7.69 13.23
CA LYS A 141 25.13 7.09 11.90
C LYS A 141 23.88 7.64 11.22
N LYS A 142 23.99 7.92 9.93
CA LYS A 142 22.85 8.30 9.08
C LYS A 142 22.01 7.09 8.74
N ILE A 143 20.70 7.15 8.99
CA ILE A 143 19.79 6.02 8.79
C ILE A 143 19.29 5.96 7.35
N ILE A 144 19.34 4.78 6.74
CA ILE A 144 18.63 4.44 5.50
C ILE A 144 17.57 3.40 5.83
N SER A 145 16.30 3.77 5.64
CA SER A 145 15.14 2.89 5.86
C SER A 145 14.91 1.97 4.67
N LEU A 146 14.70 0.67 4.94
CA LEU A 146 14.52 -0.37 3.94
C LEU A 146 13.16 -1.07 4.12
N PHE A 147 12.33 -1.07 3.08
CA PHE A 147 11.00 -1.67 3.09
C PHE A 147 10.93 -2.81 2.05
N PRO A 148 11.24 -4.06 2.44
CA PRO A 148 11.30 -5.19 1.51
C PRO A 148 9.92 -5.72 1.09
N GLY A 149 8.86 -5.13 1.58
CA GLY A 149 7.47 -5.55 1.39
C GLY A 149 6.87 -6.19 2.63
N SER A 150 5.55 -6.18 2.71
CA SER A 150 4.79 -6.72 3.84
C SER A 150 4.60 -8.25 3.77
N ARG A 151 4.77 -8.86 2.59
CA ARG A 151 4.50 -10.26 2.32
C ARG A 151 5.79 -11.07 2.20
N LYS A 152 5.78 -12.29 2.75
CA LYS A 152 6.94 -13.20 2.70
C LYS A 152 7.43 -13.45 1.25
N SER A 153 6.52 -13.54 0.28
CA SER A 153 6.88 -13.72 -1.14
C SER A 153 7.62 -12.52 -1.73
N GLU A 154 7.29 -11.31 -1.32
CA GLU A 154 7.97 -10.08 -1.73
C GLU A 154 9.34 -9.99 -1.05
N THR A 155 9.35 -10.19 0.27
CA THR A 155 10.58 -10.15 1.09
C THR A 155 11.60 -11.20 0.63
N ASN A 156 11.17 -12.41 0.26
CA ASN A 156 12.05 -13.45 -0.28
C ASN A 156 12.83 -12.99 -1.53
N VAL A 157 12.22 -12.18 -2.37
CA VAL A 157 12.83 -11.69 -3.61
C VAL A 157 13.71 -10.46 -3.36
N LEU A 158 13.24 -9.51 -2.53
CA LEU A 158 13.89 -8.22 -2.37
C LEU A 158 14.98 -8.21 -1.29
N LEU A 159 14.85 -9.04 -0.24
CA LEU A 159 15.81 -9.05 0.86
C LEU A 159 17.25 -9.38 0.42
N PRO A 160 17.51 -10.42 -0.41
CA PRO A 160 18.87 -10.67 -0.91
C PRO A 160 19.46 -9.47 -1.67
N ILE A 161 18.66 -8.81 -2.51
CA ILE A 161 19.07 -7.64 -3.29
C ILE A 161 19.44 -6.49 -2.36
N LEU A 162 18.64 -6.24 -1.31
CA LEU A 162 18.91 -5.21 -0.32
C LEU A 162 20.15 -5.51 0.53
N LEU A 163 20.38 -6.77 0.90
CA LEU A 163 21.59 -7.16 1.61
C LEU A 163 22.84 -6.95 0.74
N ASP A 164 22.77 -7.27 -0.54
CA ASP A 164 23.88 -7.01 -1.47
C ASP A 164 24.10 -5.50 -1.70
N PHE A 165 23.02 -4.70 -1.74
CA PHE A 165 23.11 -3.23 -1.74
C PHE A 165 23.84 -2.72 -0.49
N ILE A 166 23.52 -3.22 0.72
CA ILE A 166 24.23 -2.84 1.95
C ILE A 166 25.72 -3.18 1.88
N LYS A 167 26.08 -4.37 1.36
CA LYS A 167 27.48 -4.74 1.14
C LYS A 167 28.22 -3.75 0.24
N LEU A 168 27.57 -3.28 -0.85
CA LEU A 168 28.14 -2.29 -1.75
C LEU A 168 28.34 -0.93 -1.04
N MET A 169 27.37 -0.50 -0.25
CA MET A 169 27.47 0.72 0.57
C MET A 169 28.64 0.63 1.56
N ASN A 170 28.77 -0.48 2.29
CA ASN A 170 29.83 -0.68 3.29
C ASN A 170 31.24 -0.73 2.67
N LYS A 171 31.39 -1.32 1.47
CA LYS A 171 32.69 -1.34 0.76
C LYS A 171 33.26 0.06 0.45
N LYS A 172 32.43 1.09 0.40
CA LYS A 172 32.80 2.48 0.13
C LYS A 172 33.00 3.32 1.40
N ASN A 173 33.09 2.68 2.58
CA ASN A 173 33.30 3.33 3.88
C ASN A 173 32.26 4.43 4.22
N PHE A 174 31.01 4.24 3.84
CA PHE A 174 29.95 5.14 4.22
C PHE A 174 29.48 4.84 5.65
N ASN A 175 29.34 5.85 6.49
CA ASN A 175 28.86 5.73 7.87
C ASN A 175 27.32 5.73 7.90
N TYR A 176 26.69 4.62 7.42
CA TYR A 176 25.25 4.45 7.43
C TYR A 176 24.82 3.30 8.36
N SER A 177 23.64 3.45 8.95
CA SER A 177 22.88 2.37 9.57
C SER A 177 21.68 2.05 8.69
N PHE A 178 21.40 0.76 8.51
CA PHE A 178 20.30 0.29 7.68
C PHE A 178 19.23 -0.32 8.57
N VAL A 179 17.98 0.13 8.40
CA VAL A 179 16.88 -0.37 9.22
C VAL A 179 15.80 -0.99 8.34
N PHE A 180 15.60 -2.30 8.49
CA PHE A 180 14.49 -2.98 7.85
C PHE A 180 13.19 -2.77 8.61
N HIS A 181 12.18 -2.24 7.92
CA HIS A 181 10.81 -2.16 8.42
C HIS A 181 10.07 -3.45 8.08
N ALA A 182 9.85 -4.27 9.09
CA ALA A 182 9.22 -5.57 8.99
C ALA A 182 7.74 -5.50 9.41
N THR A 183 6.94 -6.48 8.98
CA THR A 183 5.68 -6.86 9.62
C THR A 183 5.96 -7.95 10.65
N ASP A 184 5.07 -8.20 11.60
CA ASP A 184 5.24 -9.28 12.56
C ASP A 184 5.41 -10.64 11.87
N GLU A 185 4.72 -10.85 10.74
CA GLU A 185 4.78 -12.11 9.98
C GLU A 185 6.13 -12.36 9.30
N ASN A 186 6.86 -11.30 8.90
CA ASN A 186 8.13 -11.46 8.18
C ASN A 186 9.37 -11.08 9.00
N ARG A 187 9.19 -10.57 10.22
CA ARG A 187 10.27 -10.13 11.11
C ARG A 187 11.31 -11.22 11.38
N GLU A 188 10.87 -12.38 11.84
CA GLU A 188 11.78 -13.51 12.12
C GLU A 188 12.52 -13.98 10.87
N PHE A 189 11.82 -14.03 9.74
CA PHE A 189 12.44 -14.38 8.46
C PHE A 189 13.57 -13.43 8.08
N ILE A 190 13.36 -12.10 8.23
CA ILE A 190 14.37 -11.09 7.94
C ILE A 190 15.55 -11.24 8.90
N ILE A 191 15.30 -11.34 10.21
CA ILE A 191 16.34 -11.52 11.25
C ILE A 191 17.20 -12.77 10.96
N ASN A 192 16.58 -13.90 10.64
CA ASN A 192 17.31 -15.14 10.37
C ASN A 192 18.19 -15.04 9.11
N LYS A 193 17.76 -14.29 8.11
CA LYS A 193 18.57 -14.03 6.91
C LYS A 193 19.76 -13.10 7.19
N ILE A 194 19.56 -12.08 8.03
CA ILE A 194 20.62 -11.13 8.41
C ILE A 194 21.67 -11.81 9.27
N LYS A 195 21.28 -12.65 10.25
CA LYS A 195 22.20 -13.42 11.11
C LYS A 195 23.22 -14.26 10.34
N ASN A 196 22.86 -14.68 9.13
CA ASN A 196 23.76 -15.44 8.26
C ASN A 196 24.70 -14.54 7.43
N THR A 197 24.75 -13.25 7.74
CA THR A 197 25.65 -12.28 7.09
C THR A 197 26.67 -11.76 8.11
N ILE A 198 27.76 -11.17 7.61
CA ILE A 198 28.78 -10.49 8.42
C ILE A 198 28.51 -8.99 8.58
N LEU A 199 27.25 -8.56 8.28
CA LEU A 199 26.86 -7.16 8.34
C LEU A 199 26.41 -6.83 9.78
N ASP A 200 27.00 -5.80 10.39
CA ASP A 200 26.81 -5.38 11.78
C ASP A 200 26.03 -4.06 11.93
N ASN A 201 25.76 -3.38 10.83
CA ASN A 201 25.07 -2.09 10.80
C ASN A 201 23.62 -2.20 10.32
N ILE A 202 22.94 -3.27 10.69
CA ILE A 202 21.56 -3.57 10.28
C ILE A 202 20.69 -3.82 11.51
N ASP A 203 19.57 -3.10 11.56
CA ASP A 203 18.50 -3.28 12.54
C ASP A 203 17.20 -3.71 11.87
N VAL A 204 16.27 -4.31 12.65
CA VAL A 204 14.94 -4.72 12.19
C VAL A 204 13.88 -4.23 13.15
N VAL A 205 12.95 -3.41 12.68
CA VAL A 205 11.85 -2.87 13.46
C VAL A 205 10.50 -3.41 12.95
N SER A 206 9.60 -3.79 13.87
CA SER A 206 8.23 -4.23 13.53
C SER A 206 7.16 -3.46 14.32
N ASP A 207 7.48 -2.90 15.46
CA ASP A 207 6.60 -2.03 16.24
C ASP A 207 6.28 -0.74 15.46
N GLU A 208 5.00 -0.36 15.38
CA GLU A 208 4.56 0.78 14.56
C GLU A 208 5.11 2.13 15.06
N ASN A 209 5.18 2.33 16.38
CA ASN A 209 5.73 3.57 16.94
C ASN A 209 7.23 3.68 16.63
N MET A 210 7.96 2.59 16.75
CA MET A 210 9.37 2.49 16.38
C MET A 210 9.60 2.75 14.89
N LYS A 211 8.75 2.18 14.01
CA LYS A 211 8.82 2.43 12.57
C LYS A 211 8.67 3.90 12.23
N ASP A 212 7.68 4.58 12.83
CA ASP A 212 7.44 6.00 12.61
C ASP A 212 8.64 6.85 13.09
N GLN A 213 9.24 6.50 14.23
CA GLN A 213 10.44 7.18 14.76
C GLN A 213 11.66 6.97 13.87
N VAL A 214 11.93 5.72 13.45
CA VAL A 214 13.05 5.39 12.57
C VAL A 214 12.88 6.10 11.23
N LEU A 215 11.67 6.08 10.66
CA LEU A 215 11.40 6.74 9.40
C LEU A 215 11.63 8.25 9.49
N SER A 216 11.13 8.90 10.55
CA SER A 216 11.28 10.35 10.76
C SER A 216 12.74 10.80 10.93
N ASN A 217 13.63 9.89 11.33
CA ASN A 217 15.07 10.14 11.49
C ASN A 217 15.91 9.62 10.30
N SER A 218 15.27 9.05 9.28
CA SER A 218 15.96 8.54 8.10
C SER A 218 16.34 9.66 7.14
N ILE A 219 17.50 9.53 6.52
CA ILE A 219 17.94 10.46 5.47
C ILE A 219 17.50 10.02 4.08
N PHE A 220 17.15 8.74 3.93
CA PHE A 220 16.70 8.14 2.66
C PHE A 220 15.91 6.86 2.91
N ALA A 221 15.05 6.51 1.96
CA ALA A 221 14.32 5.25 2.01
C ALA A 221 14.41 4.47 0.69
N VAL A 222 14.55 3.15 0.76
CA VAL A 222 14.42 2.22 -0.36
C VAL A 222 13.19 1.35 -0.10
N SER A 223 12.18 1.45 -0.94
CA SER A 223 10.87 0.88 -0.62
C SER A 223 10.31 0.06 -1.77
N LYS A 224 9.71 -1.08 -1.44
CA LYS A 224 8.85 -1.81 -2.38
C LYS A 224 7.63 -0.95 -2.75
N SER A 225 7.23 -0.97 -4.02
CA SER A 225 6.04 -0.27 -4.47
C SER A 225 4.80 -0.67 -3.66
N GLY A 226 4.06 0.32 -3.15
CA GLY A 226 2.86 0.14 -2.34
C GLY A 226 2.45 1.43 -1.62
N THR A 227 1.48 1.31 -0.72
CA THR A 227 0.97 2.42 0.09
C THR A 227 2.02 3.04 1.02
N ILE A 228 3.07 2.28 1.38
CA ILE A 228 4.18 2.77 2.20
C ILE A 228 4.88 3.99 1.59
N SER A 229 4.88 4.15 0.26
CA SER A 229 5.43 5.33 -0.39
C SER A 229 4.72 6.64 0.00
N LEU A 230 3.42 6.58 0.31
CA LEU A 230 2.68 7.73 0.84
C LEU A 230 3.14 8.09 2.25
N GLN A 231 3.41 7.10 3.11
CA GLN A 231 3.92 7.33 4.47
C GLN A 231 5.33 7.92 4.43
N ILE A 232 6.21 7.37 3.58
CA ILE A 232 7.58 7.89 3.40
C ILE A 232 7.54 9.35 2.92
N SER A 233 6.71 9.65 1.92
CA SER A 233 6.54 11.01 1.42
C SER A 233 5.90 11.95 2.46
N SER A 234 4.96 11.46 3.26
CA SER A 234 4.34 12.22 4.36
C SER A 234 5.35 12.53 5.49
N ALA A 235 6.31 11.63 5.71
CA ALA A 235 7.43 11.85 6.62
C ALA A 235 8.51 12.80 6.03
N ASN A 236 8.33 13.28 4.80
CA ASN A 236 9.28 14.14 4.07
C ASN A 236 10.67 13.49 3.89
N ILE A 237 10.68 12.18 3.61
CA ILE A 237 11.90 11.41 3.38
C ILE A 237 12.06 11.11 1.89
N PRO A 238 13.22 11.44 1.27
CA PRO A 238 13.50 11.10 -0.11
C PRO A 238 13.61 9.58 -0.29
N SER A 239 13.16 9.08 -1.44
CA SER A 239 13.10 7.63 -1.64
C SER A 239 13.26 7.20 -3.09
N ILE A 240 13.51 5.90 -3.25
CA ILE A 240 13.36 5.19 -4.51
C ILE A 240 12.43 3.99 -4.32
N ILE A 241 11.77 3.61 -5.39
CA ILE A 241 10.89 2.44 -5.42
C ILE A 241 11.61 1.28 -6.09
N ILE A 242 11.54 0.12 -5.47
CA ILE A 242 12.02 -1.13 -6.02
C ILE A 242 10.85 -2.09 -6.21
N TYR A 243 10.83 -2.83 -7.31
CA TYR A 243 9.79 -3.83 -7.53
C TYR A 243 10.27 -4.96 -8.44
N LYS A 244 10.13 -6.19 -7.97
CA LYS A 244 10.50 -7.38 -8.71
C LYS A 244 9.47 -8.49 -8.52
N LEU A 245 8.91 -8.95 -9.61
CA LEU A 245 8.02 -10.10 -9.68
C LEU A 245 8.78 -11.34 -10.15
N SER A 246 8.28 -12.51 -9.77
CA SER A 246 8.71 -13.74 -10.44
C SER A 246 8.41 -13.65 -11.95
N PHE A 247 9.19 -14.35 -12.76
CA PHE A 247 9.08 -14.28 -14.23
C PHE A 247 7.65 -14.54 -14.73
N ILE A 248 6.98 -15.54 -14.19
CA ILE A 248 5.60 -15.91 -14.59
C ILE A 248 4.63 -14.76 -14.23
N ASN A 249 4.70 -14.25 -13.00
CA ASN A 249 3.83 -13.15 -12.58
C ASN A 249 4.11 -11.86 -13.36
N PHE A 250 5.35 -11.62 -13.73
CA PHE A 250 5.72 -10.46 -14.56
C PHE A 250 5.15 -10.57 -15.98
N MET A 251 5.19 -11.74 -16.61
CA MET A 251 4.58 -11.95 -17.92
C MET A 251 3.07 -11.71 -17.89
N ILE A 252 2.38 -12.24 -16.87
CA ILE A 252 0.95 -12.01 -16.66
C ILE A 252 0.67 -10.51 -16.42
N PHE A 253 1.46 -9.88 -15.57
CA PHE A 253 1.33 -8.45 -15.27
C PHE A 253 1.49 -7.60 -16.53
N LYS A 254 2.50 -7.86 -17.35
CA LYS A 254 2.76 -7.12 -18.61
C LYS A 254 1.60 -7.23 -19.61
N LEU A 255 0.87 -8.33 -19.62
CA LEU A 255 -0.29 -8.53 -20.50
C LEU A 255 -1.55 -7.81 -19.97
N LEU A 256 -1.70 -7.67 -18.67
CA LEU A 256 -2.93 -7.21 -18.04
C LEU A 256 -2.88 -5.75 -17.59
N VAL A 257 -1.69 -5.21 -17.34
CA VAL A 257 -1.50 -3.90 -16.70
C VAL A 257 -1.13 -2.84 -17.73
N ASN A 258 -1.88 -1.75 -17.70
CA ASN A 258 -1.79 -0.66 -18.69
C ASN A 258 -1.36 0.66 -18.03
N VAL A 259 -0.49 0.60 -17.01
CA VAL A 259 0.06 1.79 -16.35
C VAL A 259 1.53 1.97 -16.64
N LYS A 260 1.95 3.22 -16.80
CA LYS A 260 3.34 3.59 -17.06
C LYS A 260 4.22 3.46 -15.80
N PHE A 261 3.66 3.65 -14.63
CA PHE A 261 4.33 3.69 -13.35
C PHE A 261 3.78 2.66 -12.37
N ALA A 262 4.63 2.17 -11.46
CA ALA A 262 4.25 1.25 -10.40
C ALA A 262 3.90 1.97 -9.08
N ASN A 263 4.41 3.18 -8.89
CA ASN A 263 4.19 3.98 -7.68
C ASN A 263 2.99 4.91 -7.82
N ILE A 264 2.18 5.02 -6.76
CA ILE A 264 0.95 5.83 -6.78
C ILE A 264 1.23 7.33 -6.98
N ILE A 265 2.32 7.87 -6.43
CA ILE A 265 2.70 9.28 -6.59
C ILE A 265 3.04 9.56 -8.06
N ASN A 266 3.79 8.67 -8.71
CA ASN A 266 4.11 8.79 -10.12
C ASN A 266 2.87 8.65 -11.02
N ILE A 267 1.94 7.75 -10.65
CA ILE A 267 0.65 7.57 -11.36
C ILE A 267 -0.19 8.85 -11.27
N ILE A 268 -0.33 9.44 -10.09
CA ILE A 268 -1.10 10.68 -9.89
C ILE A 268 -0.53 11.82 -10.72
N ASN A 269 0.80 11.96 -10.74
CA ASN A 269 1.48 13.03 -11.48
C ASN A 269 1.66 12.74 -12.96
N ASN A 270 1.43 11.51 -13.41
CA ASN A 270 1.77 11.02 -14.75
C ASN A 270 3.22 11.34 -15.16
N LYS A 271 4.12 11.41 -14.19
CA LYS A 271 5.57 11.62 -14.36
C LYS A 271 6.34 10.88 -13.27
N GLU A 272 7.62 10.60 -13.52
CA GLU A 272 8.51 10.03 -12.51
C GLU A 272 8.92 11.12 -11.50
N VAL A 273 8.28 11.12 -10.34
CA VAL A 273 8.63 11.94 -9.17
C VAL A 273 9.61 11.16 -8.29
N ILE A 274 9.30 9.90 -8.05
CA ILE A 274 10.12 8.95 -7.29
C ILE A 274 10.70 7.94 -8.29
N PRO A 275 12.03 7.78 -8.39
CA PRO A 275 12.62 6.80 -9.30
C PRO A 275 12.12 5.38 -9.03
N GLU A 276 11.86 4.64 -10.10
CA GLU A 276 11.35 3.26 -10.03
C GLU A 276 12.35 2.30 -10.66
N LEU A 277 13.01 1.48 -9.86
CA LEU A 277 13.87 0.40 -10.31
C LEU A 277 13.06 -0.89 -10.40
N LEU A 278 12.61 -1.22 -11.62
CA LEU A 278 11.68 -2.32 -11.86
C LEU A 278 12.39 -3.51 -12.53
N GLN A 279 12.04 -4.72 -12.13
CA GLN A 279 12.47 -5.98 -12.74
C GLN A 279 14.00 -6.10 -12.92
N LYS A 280 14.53 -5.84 -14.10
CA LYS A 280 15.96 -5.94 -14.40
C LYS A 280 16.76 -4.86 -13.67
N GLU A 281 16.20 -3.68 -13.53
CA GLU A 281 16.83 -2.56 -12.82
C GLU A 281 16.76 -2.75 -11.29
N CYS A 282 15.86 -3.61 -10.79
CA CYS A 282 15.80 -3.98 -9.38
C CYS A 282 16.94 -4.95 -9.03
N ASN A 283 18.14 -4.41 -8.88
CA ASN A 283 19.37 -5.10 -8.48
C ASN A 283 20.21 -4.19 -7.57
N ALA A 284 21.17 -4.77 -6.85
CA ALA A 284 21.96 -4.07 -5.84
C ALA A 284 22.79 -2.91 -6.41
N GLU A 285 23.32 -3.06 -7.62
CA GLU A 285 24.17 -2.05 -8.26
C GLU A 285 23.38 -0.82 -8.67
N GLU A 286 22.20 -0.99 -9.29
CA GLU A 286 21.35 0.12 -9.69
C GLU A 286 20.76 0.84 -8.47
N ILE A 287 20.38 0.10 -7.41
CA ILE A 287 19.96 0.69 -6.13
C ILE A 287 21.12 1.53 -5.56
N TYR A 288 22.33 0.99 -5.49
CA TYR A 288 23.52 1.69 -5.02
C TYR A 288 23.79 2.97 -5.82
N LYS A 289 23.80 2.89 -7.14
CA LYS A 289 24.04 4.03 -8.03
C LYS A 289 22.99 5.13 -7.80
N THR A 290 21.71 4.75 -7.78
CA THR A 290 20.61 5.70 -7.64
C THR A 290 20.61 6.36 -6.26
N VAL A 291 20.74 5.60 -5.18
CA VAL A 291 20.80 6.13 -3.81
C VAL A 291 22.00 7.08 -3.65
N THR A 292 23.18 6.65 -4.06
CA THR A 292 24.39 7.49 -3.94
C THR A 292 24.33 8.74 -4.82
N TYR A 293 23.69 8.66 -5.98
CA TYR A 293 23.48 9.83 -6.84
C TYR A 293 22.55 10.85 -6.16
N PHE A 294 21.44 10.42 -5.56
CA PHE A 294 20.56 11.31 -4.80
C PHE A 294 21.28 11.94 -3.60
N LEU A 295 21.98 11.14 -2.79
CA LEU A 295 22.67 11.61 -1.60
C LEU A 295 23.78 12.63 -1.92
N LYS A 296 24.34 12.59 -3.13
CA LYS A 296 25.34 13.56 -3.62
C LYS A 296 24.73 14.80 -4.28
N ASN A 297 23.43 14.79 -4.58
CA ASN A 297 22.74 15.86 -5.30
C ASN A 297 21.51 16.37 -4.50
N PRO A 298 21.71 17.24 -3.50
CA PRO A 298 20.60 17.74 -2.65
C PRO A 298 19.44 18.38 -3.42
N ASN A 299 19.71 19.02 -4.55
CA ASN A 299 18.69 19.64 -5.40
C ASN A 299 17.68 18.60 -5.95
N LEU A 300 18.11 17.36 -6.21
CA LEU A 300 17.21 16.28 -6.63
C LEU A 300 16.31 15.83 -5.49
N ILE A 301 16.85 15.77 -4.28
CA ILE A 301 16.11 15.47 -3.07
C ILE A 301 15.03 16.54 -2.86
N GLU A 302 15.41 17.81 -2.84
CA GLU A 302 14.49 18.92 -2.66
C GLU A 302 13.36 18.92 -3.69
N LYS A 303 13.70 18.74 -4.97
CA LYS A 303 12.70 18.65 -6.05
C LYS A 303 11.73 17.49 -5.83
N GLN A 304 12.22 16.30 -5.46
CA GLN A 304 11.37 15.14 -5.18
C GLN A 304 10.41 15.44 -4.03
N LEU A 305 10.91 16.01 -2.93
CA LEU A 305 10.12 16.32 -1.74
C LEU A 305 9.03 17.35 -2.05
N ILE A 306 9.34 18.41 -2.79
CA ILE A 306 8.35 19.42 -3.23
C ILE A 306 7.24 18.77 -4.07
N ASP A 307 7.59 17.93 -5.04
CA ASP A 307 6.63 17.25 -5.89
C ASP A 307 5.77 16.26 -5.08
N CYS A 308 6.36 15.55 -4.10
CA CYS A 308 5.64 14.67 -3.18
C CYS A 308 4.64 15.44 -2.31
N VAL A 309 5.05 16.56 -1.69
CA VAL A 309 4.17 17.40 -0.87
C VAL A 309 2.97 17.88 -1.67
N LYS A 310 3.18 18.42 -2.88
CA LYS A 310 2.09 18.84 -3.78
C LYS A 310 1.12 17.70 -4.08
N THR A 311 1.65 16.49 -4.29
CA THR A 311 0.82 15.31 -4.56
C THR A 311 -0.03 14.93 -3.35
N LEU A 312 0.59 14.94 -2.16
CA LEU A 312 -0.10 14.62 -0.90
C LEU A 312 -1.21 15.63 -0.58
N GLU A 313 -0.98 16.93 -0.84
CA GLU A 313 -2.02 17.96 -0.70
C GLU A 313 -3.23 17.69 -1.60
N GLY A 314 -2.99 17.20 -2.82
CA GLY A 314 -4.06 16.85 -3.77
C GLY A 314 -4.89 15.60 -3.39
N ILE A 315 -4.43 14.82 -2.42
CA ILE A 315 -5.14 13.62 -1.96
C ILE A 315 -5.64 13.74 -0.50
N LYS A 316 -5.52 14.92 0.10
CA LYS A 316 -6.19 15.24 1.37
C LYS A 316 -7.66 15.56 1.14
N SER A 317 -8.51 15.08 2.05
CA SER A 317 -9.90 15.54 2.17
C SER A 317 -9.99 16.86 2.96
N LYS A 318 -11.18 17.44 2.98
CA LYS A 318 -11.46 18.67 3.77
C LYS A 318 -11.46 18.39 5.27
N SER A 319 -11.91 17.19 5.66
CA SER A 319 -11.89 16.67 7.03
C SER A 319 -11.12 15.35 7.08
N SER A 320 -11.34 14.50 8.10
CA SER A 320 -10.77 13.15 8.07
C SER A 320 -11.52 12.27 7.07
N SER A 321 -10.80 11.33 6.41
CA SER A 321 -11.42 10.38 5.46
C SER A 321 -12.52 9.55 6.10
N SER A 322 -12.35 9.18 7.37
CA SER A 322 -13.35 8.48 8.17
C SER A 322 -14.55 9.36 8.48
N GLY A 323 -14.32 10.64 8.79
CA GLY A 323 -15.39 11.63 9.02
C GLY A 323 -16.24 11.87 7.78
N GLU A 324 -15.60 12.06 6.61
CA GLU A 324 -16.30 12.21 5.33
C GLU A 324 -17.12 10.95 5.00
N ALA A 325 -16.56 9.76 5.21
CA ALA A 325 -17.27 8.50 5.01
C ALA A 325 -18.47 8.38 5.95
N ALA A 326 -18.32 8.72 7.23
CA ALA A 326 -19.40 8.69 8.22
C ALA A 326 -20.55 9.66 7.87
N LEU A 327 -20.23 10.87 7.41
CA LEU A 327 -21.24 11.83 6.94
C LEU A 327 -22.05 11.28 5.76
N ILE A 328 -21.39 10.63 4.81
CA ILE A 328 -22.06 10.02 3.66
C ILE A 328 -22.99 8.87 4.12
N LEU A 329 -22.52 7.99 5.03
CA LEU A 329 -23.34 6.92 5.56
C LEU A 329 -24.56 7.45 6.29
N ASN A 330 -24.40 8.49 7.12
CA ASN A 330 -25.50 9.11 7.86
C ASN A 330 -26.56 9.69 6.91
N ASN A 331 -26.16 10.30 5.80
CA ASN A 331 -27.12 10.80 4.81
C ASN A 331 -27.98 9.70 4.18
N TYR A 332 -27.46 8.47 4.07
CA TYR A 332 -28.24 7.32 3.59
C TYR A 332 -29.19 6.71 4.63
N LEU A 333 -28.95 6.98 5.92
CA LEU A 333 -29.86 6.55 7.00
C LEU A 333 -31.05 7.50 7.19
N ILE A 334 -30.89 8.78 6.80
CA ILE A 334 -31.90 9.80 6.99
C ILE A 334 -32.80 9.94 5.72
N SER A 335 -32.33 9.49 4.57
CA SER A 335 -33.03 9.55 3.27
C SER A 335 -33.89 8.33 3.04
#